data_0f29e2715b9668895072b2ee0df61c6d
#
_entry.id   0f29e2715b9668895072b2ee0df61c6d
#
_cell.length_a   1.000
_cell.length_b   1.000
_cell.length_c   1.000
_cell.angle_alpha   90.00
_cell.angle_beta   90.00
_cell.angle_gamma   90.00
#
_symmetry.space_group_name_H-M   'P 1'
#
loop_
_entity.id
_entity.type
_entity.pdbx_description
1 polymer ?
#
loop_
_entity_poly.entity_id
_entity_poly.type
_entity_poly.pdbx_seq_one_letter_code
_entity_poly.pdbx_strand_id
1 'polypeptide(L)'
;DYAIEHNIEIRQSANNVEAGKVSVNTTKWARLPNLSGSASQNWSWGRTASPIDNSYSDINSANTSFSLGTNVPIFTGLQLPNQYSLAKLDLKAAIEDLNKAKEDIAINVTSAYLQVLFNQELSKVAHNQVDLSKDQLKRIQGLQGVGKASSSEVAEAQARVAQDLSLIHISEPTRR
;
A
#
# COMPACT_ATOMS: atom_id res chain seq x y z
N ASP A 1 -14.82 -7.78 7.71
CA ASP A 1 -13.92 -7.95 8.87
C ASP A 1 -12.61 -8.65 8.51
N TYR A 2 -12.63 -9.82 7.83
CA TYR A 2 -11.43 -10.55 7.45
C TYR A 2 -10.41 -9.70 6.64
N ALA A 3 -10.89 -8.92 5.66
CA ALA A 3 -10.03 -8.06 4.84
C ALA A 3 -9.36 -6.95 5.66
N ILE A 4 -10.04 -6.41 6.67
CA ILE A 4 -9.52 -5.38 7.56
C ILE A 4 -8.44 -5.94 8.48
N GLU A 5 -8.62 -7.16 8.99
CA GLU A 5 -7.68 -7.79 9.94
C GLU A 5 -6.39 -8.28 9.26
N HIS A 6 -6.47 -8.69 7.98
CA HIS A 6 -5.36 -9.31 7.26
C HIS A 6 -4.68 -8.41 6.23
N ASN A 7 -5.19 -7.19 6.03
CA ASN A 7 -4.61 -6.26 5.06
C ASN A 7 -3.28 -5.68 5.56
N ILE A 8 -2.27 -5.70 4.68
CA ILE A 8 -0.91 -5.23 4.99
C ILE A 8 -0.88 -3.71 5.17
N GLU A 9 -1.66 -2.94 4.40
CA GLU A 9 -1.71 -1.47 4.49
C GLU A 9 -2.27 -1.01 5.84
N ILE A 10 -3.31 -1.69 6.34
CA ILE A 10 -3.87 -1.41 7.66
C ILE A 10 -2.85 -1.72 8.76
N ARG A 11 -2.11 -2.82 8.65
CA ARG A 11 -1.04 -3.17 9.60
C ARG A 11 0.10 -2.17 9.55
N GLN A 12 0.46 -1.68 8.38
CA GLN A 12 1.47 -0.63 8.22
C GLN A 12 1.01 0.69 8.85
N SER A 13 -0.24 1.11 8.62
CA SER A 13 -0.81 2.31 9.26
C SER A 13 -0.89 2.15 10.78
N ALA A 14 -1.22 0.96 11.29
CA ALA A 14 -1.20 0.67 12.72
C ALA A 14 0.22 0.79 13.31
N ASN A 15 1.24 0.30 12.61
CA ASN A 15 2.64 0.48 13.02
C ASN A 15 3.06 1.96 13.03
N ASN A 16 2.55 2.78 12.11
CA ASN A 16 2.80 4.22 12.11
C ASN A 16 2.18 4.90 13.34
N VAL A 17 0.99 4.47 13.77
CA VAL A 17 0.38 4.94 15.02
C VAL A 17 1.26 4.56 16.24
N GLU A 18 1.77 3.34 16.29
CA GLU A 18 2.69 2.94 17.38
C GLU A 18 3.99 3.75 17.36
N ALA A 19 4.57 3.99 16.19
CA ALA A 19 5.73 4.88 16.04
C ALA A 19 5.43 6.31 16.51
N GLY A 20 4.23 6.82 16.19
CA GLY A 20 3.75 8.11 16.70
C GLY A 20 3.66 8.17 18.23
N LYS A 21 3.17 7.11 18.88
CA LYS A 21 3.14 7.01 20.36
C LYS A 21 4.54 7.04 20.95
N VAL A 22 5.48 6.31 20.35
CA VAL A 22 6.89 6.33 20.77
C VAL A 22 7.48 7.73 20.59
N SER A 23 7.21 8.42 19.49
CA SER A 23 7.67 9.78 19.21
C SER A 23 7.15 10.77 20.27
N VAL A 24 5.86 10.72 20.62
CA VAL A 24 5.28 11.55 21.68
C VAL A 24 5.99 11.27 23.02
N ASN A 25 6.22 10.01 23.35
CA ASN A 25 6.91 9.64 24.58
C ASN A 25 8.36 10.12 24.60
N THR A 26 9.09 9.93 23.51
CA THR A 26 10.48 10.42 23.36
C THR A 26 10.55 11.93 23.52
N THR A 27 9.66 12.68 22.89
CA THR A 27 9.60 14.15 22.97
C THR A 27 9.23 14.61 24.39
N LYS A 28 8.39 13.87 25.10
CA LYS A 28 8.07 14.14 26.51
C LYS A 28 9.33 14.05 27.39
N TRP A 29 10.16 13.02 27.16
CA TRP A 29 11.38 12.76 27.92
C TRP A 29 12.58 13.62 27.48
N ALA A 30 12.50 14.32 26.34
CA ALA A 30 13.55 15.20 25.85
C ALA A 30 13.90 16.38 26.79
N ARG A 31 13.08 16.59 27.82
CA ARG A 31 13.34 17.59 28.89
C ARG A 31 14.25 17.07 30.00
N LEU A 32 14.49 15.77 30.03
CA LEU A 32 15.38 15.18 31.03
C LEU A 32 16.84 15.26 30.59
N PRO A 33 17.78 15.18 31.56
CA PRO A 33 19.19 15.06 31.22
C PRO A 33 19.43 13.84 30.33
N ASN A 34 20.20 14.01 29.28
CA ASN A 34 20.74 12.87 28.55
C ASN A 34 22.11 12.48 29.14
N LEU A 35 22.42 11.20 29.15
CA LEU A 35 23.72 10.66 29.50
C LEU A 35 24.32 10.02 28.25
N SER A 36 25.48 10.52 27.82
CA SER A 36 26.23 9.97 26.70
C SER A 36 27.61 9.52 27.15
N GLY A 37 28.00 8.31 26.73
CA GLY A 37 29.33 7.78 26.95
C GLY A 37 29.98 7.43 25.63
N SER A 38 31.23 7.79 25.43
CA SER A 38 32.02 7.35 24.26
C SER A 38 33.37 6.81 24.70
N ALA A 39 33.82 5.79 23.95
CA ALA A 39 35.15 5.24 24.06
C ALA A 39 35.76 5.22 22.66
N SER A 40 36.95 5.74 22.51
CA SER A 40 37.66 5.71 21.24
C SER A 40 39.10 5.24 21.45
N GLN A 41 39.55 4.43 20.49
CA GLN A 41 40.92 3.96 20.41
C GLN A 41 41.48 4.40 19.07
N ASN A 42 42.58 5.17 19.13
CA ASN A 42 43.30 5.62 17.96
C ASN A 42 44.72 5.06 17.94
N TRP A 43 45.07 4.41 16.83
CA TRP A 43 46.45 4.00 16.56
C TRP A 43 47.01 4.88 15.44
N SER A 44 48.19 5.41 15.70
CA SER A 44 48.91 6.23 14.74
C SER A 44 50.29 5.63 14.50
N TRP A 45 50.62 5.40 13.22
CA TRP A 45 51.92 4.93 12.78
C TRP A 45 52.52 5.95 11.79
N GLY A 46 53.79 6.24 11.93
CA GLY A 46 54.47 7.04 10.96
C GLY A 46 55.48 8.03 11.57
N ARG A 47 56.07 8.81 10.68
CA ARG A 47 57.07 9.79 11.02
C ARG A 47 56.42 11.09 11.49
N THR A 48 56.67 11.43 12.74
CA THR A 48 56.07 12.61 13.39
C THR A 48 57.20 13.56 13.84
N ALA A 49 56.96 14.86 13.63
CA ALA A 49 57.86 15.88 14.19
C ALA A 49 57.63 16.06 15.68
N SER A 50 58.69 16.04 16.47
CA SER A 50 58.62 16.35 17.90
C SER A 50 58.33 17.85 18.06
N PRO A 51 57.32 18.21 18.91
CA PRO A 51 57.00 19.62 19.12
C PRO A 51 58.04 20.37 19.98
N ILE A 52 59.03 19.68 20.51
CA ILE A 52 60.03 20.26 21.42
C ILE A 52 61.28 20.69 20.66
N ASP A 53 61.78 19.81 19.76
CA ASP A 53 63.06 20.00 19.07
C ASP A 53 62.95 19.94 17.53
N ASN A 54 61.74 19.81 17.02
CA ASN A 54 61.41 19.70 15.62
C ASN A 54 62.17 18.56 14.88
N SER A 55 62.67 17.58 15.63
CA SER A 55 63.27 16.36 15.08
C SER A 55 62.18 15.41 14.59
N TYR A 56 62.47 14.67 13.52
CA TYR A 56 61.55 13.66 12.97
C TYR A 56 61.91 12.27 13.50
N SER A 57 60.97 11.63 14.17
CA SER A 57 61.12 10.24 14.64
C SER A 57 59.92 9.37 14.19
N ASP A 58 60.19 8.09 13.95
CA ASP A 58 59.11 7.13 13.72
C ASP A 58 58.51 6.74 15.04
N ILE A 59 57.27 7.21 15.28
CA ILE A 59 56.56 6.98 16.53
C ILE A 59 55.29 6.18 16.22
N ASN A 60 55.17 5.04 16.87
CA ASN A 60 53.90 4.30 16.96
C ASN A 60 53.22 4.70 18.26
N SER A 61 52.04 5.32 18.15
CA SER A 61 51.27 5.70 19.33
C SER A 61 49.88 5.05 19.32
N ALA A 62 49.47 4.64 20.52
CA ALA A 62 48.12 4.16 20.78
C ALA A 62 47.50 5.09 21.82
N ASN A 63 46.38 5.71 21.50
CA ASN A 63 45.67 6.59 22.42
C ASN A 63 44.26 6.06 22.63
N THR A 64 43.92 5.81 23.90
CA THR A 64 42.57 5.43 24.31
C THR A 64 41.97 6.60 25.08
N SER A 65 40.80 7.04 24.68
CA SER A 65 40.04 8.08 25.37
C SER A 65 38.63 7.60 25.72
N PHE A 66 38.24 7.96 26.92
CA PHE A 66 36.89 7.72 27.43
C PHE A 66 36.30 9.09 27.77
N SER A 67 35.03 9.31 27.37
CA SER A 67 34.30 10.50 27.77
C SER A 67 32.90 10.12 28.24
N LEU A 68 32.49 10.79 29.30
CA LEU A 68 31.13 10.69 29.84
C LEU A 68 30.61 12.12 29.95
N GLY A 69 29.45 12.37 29.31
CA GLY A 69 28.85 13.71 29.29
C GLY A 69 27.37 13.64 29.60
N THR A 70 26.86 14.68 30.21
CA THR A 70 25.43 14.89 30.42
C THR A 70 25.06 16.29 29.95
N ASN A 71 23.91 16.43 29.28
CA ASN A 71 23.40 17.71 28.87
C ASN A 71 21.94 17.85 29.33
N VAL A 72 21.64 19.00 29.95
CA VAL A 72 20.31 19.35 30.44
C VAL A 72 19.84 20.62 29.72
N PRO A 73 18.80 20.58 28.90
CA PRO A 73 18.26 21.79 28.30
C PRO A 73 17.46 22.57 29.35
N ILE A 74 18.01 23.69 29.81
CA ILE A 74 17.35 24.55 30.81
C ILE A 74 16.31 25.44 30.15
N PHE A 75 16.67 26.07 29.05
CA PHE A 75 15.77 26.94 28.27
C PHE A 75 16.05 26.83 26.76
N THR A 76 15.04 26.51 26.00
CA THR A 76 15.13 26.31 24.55
C THR A 76 14.14 27.21 23.78
N GLY A 77 13.75 28.37 24.33
CA GLY A 77 12.86 29.29 23.66
C GLY A 77 11.48 28.69 23.32
N LEU A 78 10.89 27.89 24.20
CA LEU A 78 9.62 27.17 24.01
C LEU A 78 9.62 26.08 22.93
N GLN A 79 10.80 25.74 22.38
CA GLN A 79 10.92 24.73 21.34
C GLN A 79 10.42 23.36 21.81
N LEU A 80 10.82 22.90 23.00
CA LEU A 80 10.44 21.60 23.55
C LEU A 80 8.92 21.44 23.76
N PRO A 81 8.19 22.42 24.38
CA PRO A 81 6.74 22.32 24.48
C PRO A 81 6.03 22.33 23.14
N ASN A 82 6.53 23.12 22.17
CA ASN A 82 5.97 23.13 20.83
C ASN A 82 6.19 21.82 20.08
N GLN A 83 7.38 21.23 20.18
CA GLN A 83 7.68 19.90 19.63
C GLN A 83 6.79 18.81 20.22
N TYR A 84 6.54 18.86 21.53
CA TYR A 84 5.62 17.92 22.18
C TYR A 84 4.18 18.07 21.68
N SER A 85 3.72 19.32 21.49
CA SER A 85 2.40 19.59 20.92
C SER A 85 2.30 19.12 19.48
N LEU A 86 3.36 19.35 18.68
CA LEU A 86 3.44 18.87 17.30
C LEU A 86 3.38 17.33 17.26
N ALA A 87 4.18 16.64 18.04
CA ALA A 87 4.18 15.17 18.09
C ALA A 87 2.81 14.58 18.47
N LYS A 88 2.05 15.27 19.33
CA LYS A 88 0.66 14.87 19.65
C LYS A 88 -0.29 15.04 18.46
N LEU A 89 -0.15 16.12 17.70
CA LEU A 89 -0.96 16.36 16.49
C LEU A 89 -0.62 15.35 15.42
N ASP A 90 0.66 15.04 15.23
CA ASP A 90 1.12 14.01 14.30
C ASP A 90 0.58 12.62 14.66
N LEU A 91 0.57 12.27 15.95
CA LEU A 91 -0.06 11.04 16.42
C LEU A 91 -1.57 11.03 16.11
N LYS A 92 -2.25 12.14 16.31
CA LYS A 92 -3.69 12.24 16.00
C LYS A 92 -3.92 12.07 14.50
N ALA A 93 -3.10 12.70 13.66
CA ALA A 93 -3.16 12.54 12.21
C ALA A 93 -2.95 11.06 11.82
N ALA A 94 -1.94 10.39 12.37
CA ALA A 94 -1.69 8.97 12.10
C ALA A 94 -2.87 8.05 12.51
N ILE A 95 -3.60 8.39 13.58
CA ILE A 95 -4.83 7.66 13.97
C ILE A 95 -5.93 7.84 12.94
N GLU A 96 -6.14 9.07 12.44
CA GLU A 96 -7.14 9.32 11.41
C GLU A 96 -6.77 8.70 10.06
N ASP A 97 -5.48 8.67 9.72
CA ASP A 97 -4.98 7.96 8.54
C ASP A 97 -5.25 6.45 8.64
N LEU A 98 -5.11 5.84 9.83
CA LEU A 98 -5.48 4.45 10.06
C LEU A 98 -6.99 4.22 9.89
N ASN A 99 -7.83 5.12 10.38
CA ASN A 99 -9.28 5.04 10.21
C ASN A 99 -9.65 5.14 8.73
N LYS A 100 -9.06 6.10 8.02
CA LYS A 100 -9.23 6.25 6.57
C LYS A 100 -8.81 4.99 5.82
N ALA A 101 -7.66 4.41 6.13
CA ALA A 101 -7.20 3.17 5.47
C ALA A 101 -8.21 2.02 5.65
N LYS A 102 -8.85 1.89 6.82
CA LYS A 102 -9.91 0.90 7.06
C LYS A 102 -11.15 1.16 6.20
N GLU A 103 -11.55 2.43 6.07
CA GLU A 103 -12.71 2.83 5.26
C GLU A 103 -12.43 2.59 3.77
N ASP A 104 -11.24 2.97 3.28
CA ASP A 104 -10.82 2.75 1.89
C ASP A 104 -10.86 1.26 1.52
N ILE A 105 -10.38 0.37 2.39
CA ILE A 105 -10.46 -1.08 2.18
C ILE A 105 -11.92 -1.56 2.16
N ALA A 106 -12.78 -1.06 3.05
CA ALA A 106 -14.20 -1.42 3.06
C ALA A 106 -14.90 -1.00 1.76
N ILE A 107 -14.60 0.20 1.25
CA ILE A 107 -15.12 0.70 -0.02
C ILE A 107 -14.62 -0.14 -1.19
N ASN A 108 -13.31 -0.47 -1.23
CA ASN A 108 -12.72 -1.27 -2.29
C ASN A 108 -13.32 -2.68 -2.35
N VAL A 109 -13.50 -3.34 -1.19
CA VAL A 109 -14.15 -4.64 -1.11
C VAL A 109 -15.60 -4.58 -1.58
N THR A 110 -16.34 -3.54 -1.17
CA THR A 110 -17.72 -3.33 -1.59
C THR A 110 -17.83 -3.11 -3.09
N SER A 111 -16.95 -2.29 -3.66
CA SER A 111 -16.90 -2.02 -5.10
C SER A 111 -16.59 -3.29 -5.89
N ALA A 112 -15.61 -4.08 -5.44
CA ALA A 112 -15.27 -5.36 -6.07
C ALA A 112 -16.44 -6.35 -5.99
N TYR A 113 -17.14 -6.41 -4.88
CA TYR A 113 -18.33 -7.26 -4.72
C TYR A 113 -19.45 -6.84 -5.67
N LEU A 114 -19.75 -5.54 -5.76
CA LEU A 114 -20.74 -5.02 -6.70
C LEU A 114 -20.37 -5.31 -8.15
N GLN A 115 -19.08 -5.23 -8.49
CA GLN A 115 -18.60 -5.60 -9.82
C GLN A 115 -18.83 -7.08 -10.14
N VAL A 116 -18.65 -7.97 -9.16
CA VAL A 116 -18.96 -9.40 -9.33
C VAL A 116 -20.46 -9.61 -9.56
N LEU A 117 -21.31 -8.96 -8.78
CA LEU A 117 -22.76 -9.03 -8.96
C LEU A 117 -23.19 -8.51 -10.33
N PHE A 118 -22.63 -7.35 -10.74
CA PHE A 118 -22.90 -6.78 -12.05
C PHE A 118 -22.52 -7.74 -13.18
N ASN A 119 -21.34 -8.35 -13.12
CA ASN A 119 -20.89 -9.30 -14.12
C ASN A 119 -21.75 -10.58 -14.15
N GLN A 120 -22.22 -11.04 -12.99
CA GLN A 120 -23.15 -12.17 -12.91
C GLN A 120 -24.49 -11.87 -13.60
N GLU A 121 -25.06 -10.70 -13.37
CA GLU A 121 -26.30 -10.29 -14.02
C GLU A 121 -26.09 -10.05 -15.52
N LEU A 122 -24.96 -9.48 -15.92
CA LEU A 122 -24.62 -9.32 -17.34
C LEU A 122 -24.50 -10.67 -18.05
N SER A 123 -23.90 -11.67 -17.41
CA SER A 123 -23.82 -13.04 -17.93
C SER A 123 -25.22 -13.67 -18.11
N LYS A 124 -26.14 -13.50 -17.15
CA LYS A 124 -27.52 -13.96 -17.28
C LYS A 124 -28.24 -13.30 -18.47
N VAL A 125 -28.09 -11.99 -18.63
CA VAL A 125 -28.65 -11.25 -19.77
C VAL A 125 -28.10 -11.77 -21.10
N ALA A 126 -26.78 -12.03 -21.18
CA ALA A 126 -26.16 -12.58 -22.38
C ALA A 126 -26.70 -13.98 -22.71
N HIS A 127 -26.88 -14.85 -21.73
CA HIS A 127 -27.48 -16.18 -21.93
C HIS A 127 -28.94 -16.08 -22.44
N ASN A 128 -29.76 -15.22 -21.83
CA ASN A 128 -31.13 -14.99 -22.28
C ASN A 128 -31.16 -14.44 -23.72
N GLN A 129 -30.20 -13.58 -24.11
CA GLN A 129 -30.10 -13.06 -25.46
C GLN A 129 -29.78 -14.18 -26.46
N VAL A 130 -28.88 -15.10 -26.14
CA VAL A 130 -28.57 -16.26 -26.97
C VAL A 130 -29.79 -17.17 -27.11
N ASP A 131 -30.54 -17.41 -26.07
CA ASP A 131 -31.75 -18.26 -26.17
C ASP A 131 -32.82 -17.59 -27.04
N LEU A 132 -32.99 -16.27 -26.90
CA LEU A 132 -33.90 -15.51 -27.77
C LEU A 132 -33.48 -15.58 -29.27
N SER A 133 -32.20 -15.41 -29.55
CA SER A 133 -31.69 -15.46 -30.95
C SER A 133 -31.81 -16.89 -31.54
N LYS A 134 -31.62 -17.95 -30.74
CA LYS A 134 -31.88 -19.33 -31.15
C LYS A 134 -33.37 -19.59 -31.45
N ASP A 135 -34.28 -19.06 -30.67
CA ASP A 135 -35.71 -19.21 -30.90
C ASP A 135 -36.14 -18.43 -32.16
N GLN A 136 -35.56 -17.24 -32.41
CA GLN A 136 -35.75 -16.53 -33.66
C GLN A 136 -35.24 -17.33 -34.87
N LEU A 137 -34.05 -17.94 -34.77
CA LEU A 137 -33.51 -18.80 -35.83
C LEU A 137 -34.45 -19.97 -36.11
N LYS A 138 -34.94 -20.69 -35.10
CA LYS A 138 -35.92 -21.79 -35.28
C LYS A 138 -37.18 -21.31 -36.02
N ARG A 139 -37.69 -20.13 -35.62
CA ARG A 139 -38.88 -19.54 -36.28
C ARG A 139 -38.62 -19.25 -37.75
N ILE A 140 -37.49 -18.63 -38.11
CA ILE A 140 -37.15 -18.30 -39.51
C ILE A 140 -36.94 -19.58 -40.32
N GLN A 141 -36.29 -20.62 -39.74
CA GLN A 141 -36.13 -21.93 -40.37
C GLN A 141 -37.52 -22.60 -40.68
N GLY A 142 -38.44 -22.49 -39.71
CA GLY A 142 -39.81 -22.97 -39.93
C GLY A 142 -40.53 -22.22 -41.06
N LEU A 143 -40.35 -20.90 -41.18
CA LEU A 143 -40.91 -20.10 -42.27
C LEU A 143 -40.25 -20.43 -43.63
N GLN A 144 -38.96 -20.73 -43.66
CA GLN A 144 -38.27 -21.18 -44.85
C GLN A 144 -38.81 -22.53 -45.33
N GLY A 145 -39.10 -23.47 -44.44
CA GLY A 145 -39.66 -24.79 -44.76
C GLY A 145 -41.03 -24.71 -45.48
N VAL A 146 -41.78 -23.61 -45.27
CA VAL A 146 -43.06 -23.36 -45.94
C VAL A 146 -42.94 -22.30 -47.08
N GLY A 147 -41.72 -21.97 -47.49
CA GLY A 147 -41.45 -21.05 -48.61
C GLY A 147 -41.70 -19.56 -48.28
N LYS A 148 -41.83 -19.17 -47.02
CA LYS A 148 -42.12 -17.81 -46.57
C LYS A 148 -40.91 -17.02 -46.08
N ALA A 149 -39.72 -17.62 -46.06
CA ALA A 149 -38.46 -16.96 -45.74
C ALA A 149 -37.37 -17.38 -46.71
N SER A 150 -36.40 -16.50 -46.94
CA SER A 150 -35.27 -16.73 -47.85
C SER A 150 -34.10 -17.43 -47.10
N SER A 151 -33.22 -18.11 -47.88
CA SER A 151 -31.98 -18.66 -47.35
C SER A 151 -31.04 -17.60 -46.75
N SER A 152 -31.11 -16.37 -47.27
CA SER A 152 -30.33 -15.23 -46.76
C SER A 152 -30.78 -14.86 -45.34
N GLU A 153 -32.08 -14.83 -45.06
CA GLU A 153 -32.62 -14.53 -43.70
C GLU A 153 -32.22 -15.58 -42.68
N VAL A 154 -32.16 -16.87 -43.08
CA VAL A 154 -31.66 -17.93 -42.21
C VAL A 154 -30.16 -17.76 -41.91
N ALA A 155 -29.35 -17.43 -42.94
CA ALA A 155 -27.93 -17.20 -42.75
C ALA A 155 -27.65 -15.99 -41.83
N GLU A 156 -28.44 -14.92 -41.97
CA GLU A 156 -28.36 -13.75 -41.07
C GLU A 156 -28.73 -14.11 -39.63
N ALA A 157 -29.78 -14.88 -39.42
CA ALA A 157 -30.17 -15.33 -38.10
C ALA A 157 -29.12 -16.27 -37.46
N GLN A 158 -28.48 -17.13 -38.26
CA GLN A 158 -27.35 -17.96 -37.80
C GLN A 158 -26.14 -17.11 -37.41
N ALA A 159 -25.79 -16.10 -38.20
CA ALA A 159 -24.69 -15.18 -37.84
C ALA A 159 -24.96 -14.42 -36.54
N ARG A 160 -26.22 -14.02 -36.30
CA ARG A 160 -26.64 -13.36 -35.07
C ARG A 160 -26.48 -14.26 -33.84
N VAL A 161 -26.89 -15.52 -33.91
CA VAL A 161 -26.68 -16.51 -32.86
C VAL A 161 -25.18 -16.68 -32.57
N ALA A 162 -24.35 -16.77 -33.61
CA ALA A 162 -22.90 -16.88 -33.44
C ALA A 162 -22.28 -15.64 -32.78
N GLN A 163 -22.78 -14.45 -33.14
CA GLN A 163 -22.36 -13.19 -32.51
C GLN A 163 -22.76 -13.12 -31.03
N ASP A 164 -24.00 -13.48 -30.67
CA ASP A 164 -24.47 -13.48 -29.29
C ASP A 164 -23.73 -14.53 -28.45
N LEU A 165 -23.38 -15.69 -29.02
CA LEU A 165 -22.52 -16.68 -28.34
C LEU A 165 -21.11 -16.16 -28.08
N SER A 166 -20.55 -15.37 -28.98
CA SER A 166 -19.22 -14.79 -28.75
C SER A 166 -19.20 -13.81 -27.60
N LEU A 167 -20.30 -13.10 -27.34
CA LEU A 167 -20.43 -12.18 -26.19
C LEU A 167 -20.38 -12.92 -24.85
N ILE A 168 -20.93 -14.14 -24.76
CA ILE A 168 -20.80 -14.97 -23.54
C ILE A 168 -19.33 -15.31 -23.29
N HIS A 169 -18.59 -15.70 -24.32
CA HIS A 169 -17.17 -16.04 -24.22
C HIS A 169 -16.29 -14.86 -23.74
N ILE A 170 -16.66 -13.64 -24.13
CA ILE A 170 -15.96 -12.41 -23.70
C ILE A 170 -16.37 -12.03 -22.26
N SER A 171 -17.64 -12.29 -21.89
CA SER A 171 -18.14 -11.97 -20.54
C SER A 171 -17.74 -12.98 -19.46
N GLU A 172 -17.40 -14.21 -19.83
CA GLU A 172 -16.82 -15.19 -18.91
C GLU A 172 -15.31 -14.92 -18.75
N PRO A 173 -14.84 -14.40 -17.62
CA PRO A 173 -13.40 -14.32 -17.39
C PRO A 173 -12.87 -15.76 -17.39
N THR A 174 -11.95 -16.04 -18.30
CA THR A 174 -11.23 -17.31 -18.39
C THR A 174 -10.80 -17.76 -17.01
N ARG A 175 -11.50 -18.76 -16.46
CA ARG A 175 -11.04 -19.53 -15.31
C ARG A 175 -9.77 -20.26 -15.75
N ARG A 176 -8.61 -19.70 -15.42
CA ARG A 176 -7.33 -20.41 -15.31
C ARG A 176 -6.85 -20.37 -13.88
#